data_b8bc2a4675d2da06aaa0b2c28c191c4c
#
_entry.id   b8bc2a4675d2da06aaa0b2c28c191c4c
#
_cell.length_a   1.000
_cell.length_b   1.000
_cell.length_c   1.000
_cell.angle_alpha   90.00
_cell.angle_beta   90.00
_cell.angle_gamma   90.00
#
_symmetry.space_group_name_H-M   'P 1'
#
loop_
_entity.id
_entity.type
_entity.pdbx_description
1 polymer ?
#
loop_
_entity_poly.entity_id
_entity_poly.type
_entity_poly.pdbx_seq_one_letter_code
_entity_poly.pdbx_strand_id
1 'polypeptide(L)'
;DAASAARASGKLEQHCVQIEAARVSLEQALDALAQAREQAGPIRRLADIAAASGPDNLAATPLSAWVLISRLEDVLAAANPRLERISSGRYQLVAVPDDGTSSRKSGLGLAIVDHDTEATRSPRTLSGGETFYTSLALALGLADVVTAEAGGVELRTMFIDEGFGSLDSHT
;
A
#
# COMPACT_ATOMS: atom_id res chain seq x y z
N ASP A 1 -65.33 -28.47 28.59
CA ASP A 1 -64.72 -28.91 29.84
C ASP A 1 -63.92 -27.79 30.49
N ALA A 2 -64.36 -27.27 31.64
CA ALA A 2 -63.75 -26.13 32.30
C ALA A 2 -62.27 -26.34 32.62
N ALA A 3 -61.83 -27.55 32.91
CA ALA A 3 -60.47 -27.89 33.21
C ALA A 3 -59.52 -27.79 31.98
N SER A 4 -59.99 -28.09 30.77
CA SER A 4 -59.21 -27.94 29.55
C SER A 4 -59.07 -26.43 29.13
N ALA A 5 -60.10 -25.66 29.35
CA ALA A 5 -60.08 -24.22 29.12
C ALA A 5 -59.10 -23.50 30.08
N ALA A 6 -59.09 -23.87 31.37
CA ALA A 6 -58.16 -23.31 32.35
C ALA A 6 -56.69 -23.68 32.03
N ARG A 7 -56.41 -24.93 31.55
CA ARG A 7 -55.07 -25.29 31.11
C ARG A 7 -54.63 -24.52 29.83
N ALA A 8 -55.54 -24.28 28.90
CA ALA A 8 -55.26 -23.50 27.69
C ALA A 8 -54.96 -22.06 28.03
N SER A 9 -55.75 -21.45 28.95
CA SER A 9 -55.48 -20.09 29.42
C SER A 9 -54.12 -19.95 30.09
N GLY A 10 -53.79 -20.86 31.01
CA GLY A 10 -52.47 -20.84 31.66
C GLY A 10 -51.27 -20.99 30.68
N LYS A 11 -51.44 -21.81 29.64
CA LYS A 11 -50.41 -21.89 28.58
C LYS A 11 -50.28 -20.61 27.76
N LEU A 12 -51.42 -19.96 27.45
CA LEU A 12 -51.41 -18.66 26.75
C LEU A 12 -50.76 -17.56 27.60
N GLU A 13 -51.07 -17.50 28.89
CA GLU A 13 -50.43 -16.55 29.81
C GLU A 13 -48.90 -16.79 29.87
N GLN A 14 -48.49 -18.02 29.98
CA GLN A 14 -47.06 -18.37 29.99
C GLN A 14 -46.35 -17.98 28.67
N HIS A 15 -47.00 -18.23 27.53
CA HIS A 15 -46.47 -17.81 26.24
C HIS A 15 -46.38 -16.27 26.11
N CYS A 16 -47.39 -15.51 26.60
CA CYS A 16 -47.35 -14.10 26.61
C CYS A 16 -46.19 -13.55 27.44
N VAL A 17 -45.95 -14.10 28.63
CA VAL A 17 -44.80 -13.72 29.46
C VAL A 17 -43.44 -14.02 28.76
N GLN A 18 -43.33 -15.19 28.09
CA GLN A 18 -42.13 -15.53 27.35
C GLN A 18 -41.86 -14.60 26.15
N ILE A 19 -42.94 -14.26 25.42
CA ILE A 19 -42.86 -13.34 24.27
C ILE A 19 -42.42 -11.96 24.76
N GLU A 20 -43.01 -11.45 25.85
CA GLU A 20 -42.66 -10.15 26.41
C GLU A 20 -41.21 -10.13 26.91
N ALA A 21 -40.72 -11.19 27.58
CA ALA A 21 -39.32 -11.31 27.99
C ALA A 21 -38.38 -11.34 26.78
N ALA A 22 -38.74 -12.07 25.72
CA ALA A 22 -37.98 -12.12 24.49
C ALA A 22 -37.96 -10.75 23.78
N ARG A 23 -39.07 -10.01 23.77
CA ARG A 23 -39.13 -8.68 23.22
C ARG A 23 -38.19 -7.71 23.92
N VAL A 24 -38.20 -7.69 25.24
CA VAL A 24 -37.31 -6.83 26.05
C VAL A 24 -35.84 -7.19 25.79
N SER A 25 -35.52 -8.49 25.75
CA SER A 25 -34.16 -8.93 25.47
C SER A 25 -33.71 -8.54 24.06
N LEU A 26 -34.58 -8.60 23.07
CA LEU A 26 -34.27 -8.17 21.70
C LEU A 26 -34.07 -6.66 21.62
N GLU A 27 -34.91 -5.85 22.27
CA GLU A 27 -34.74 -4.41 22.33
C GLU A 27 -33.39 -4.02 22.94
N GLN A 28 -33.01 -4.64 24.07
CA GLN A 28 -31.71 -4.42 24.69
C GLN A 28 -30.54 -4.82 23.77
N ALA A 29 -30.64 -5.94 23.06
CA ALA A 29 -29.65 -6.39 22.12
C ALA A 29 -29.49 -5.44 20.91
N LEU A 30 -30.62 -4.89 20.42
CA LEU A 30 -30.61 -3.91 19.33
C LEU A 30 -29.97 -2.57 19.76
N ASP A 31 -30.26 -2.11 20.96
CA ASP A 31 -29.66 -0.89 21.52
C ASP A 31 -28.14 -1.07 21.70
N ALA A 32 -27.71 -2.21 22.26
CA ALA A 32 -26.30 -2.54 22.41
C ALA A 32 -25.58 -2.62 21.06
N LEU A 33 -26.23 -3.22 20.03
CA LEU A 33 -25.70 -3.28 18.68
C LEU A 33 -25.58 -1.87 18.05
N ALA A 34 -26.58 -1.01 18.25
CA ALA A 34 -26.54 0.36 17.75
C ALA A 34 -25.38 1.15 18.36
N GLN A 35 -25.18 1.07 19.67
CA GLN A 35 -24.07 1.70 20.38
C GLN A 35 -22.71 1.15 19.90
N ALA A 36 -22.59 -0.18 19.75
CA ALA A 36 -21.36 -0.79 19.26
C ALA A 36 -21.01 -0.34 17.82
N ARG A 37 -22.02 -0.21 16.96
CA ARG A 37 -21.84 0.30 15.59
C ARG A 37 -21.40 1.76 15.57
N GLU A 38 -21.97 2.59 16.42
CA GLU A 38 -21.59 4.01 16.54
C GLU A 38 -20.14 4.15 17.00
N GLN A 39 -19.71 3.38 18.01
CA GLN A 39 -18.35 3.38 18.50
C GLN A 39 -17.34 2.80 17.49
N ALA A 40 -17.72 1.76 16.74
CA ALA A 40 -16.87 1.13 15.74
C ALA A 40 -16.80 1.92 14.42
N GLY A 41 -17.75 2.82 14.16
CA GLY A 41 -17.84 3.58 12.90
C GLY A 41 -16.56 4.29 12.50
N PRO A 42 -15.96 5.13 13.37
CA PRO A 42 -14.72 5.84 13.06
C PRO A 42 -13.54 4.91 12.79
N ILE A 43 -13.42 3.82 13.57
CA ILE A 43 -12.34 2.84 13.41
C ILE A 43 -12.48 2.11 12.07
N ARG A 44 -13.70 1.71 11.72
CA ARG A 44 -14.00 1.05 10.44
C ARG A 44 -13.69 1.97 9.27
N ARG A 45 -14.09 3.24 9.35
CA ARG A 45 -13.79 4.24 8.32
C ARG A 45 -12.29 4.43 8.11
N LEU A 46 -11.51 4.51 9.20
CA LEU A 46 -10.04 4.57 9.11
C LEU A 46 -9.45 3.31 8.49
N ALA A 47 -9.96 2.14 8.85
CA ALA A 47 -9.52 0.87 8.25
C ALA A 47 -9.84 0.81 6.75
N ASP A 48 -11.02 1.27 6.34
CA ASP A 48 -11.43 1.33 4.93
C ASP A 48 -10.55 2.31 4.14
N ILE A 49 -10.23 3.48 4.69
CA ILE A 49 -9.29 4.44 4.08
C ILE A 49 -7.90 3.80 3.92
N ALA A 50 -7.38 3.18 4.99
CA ALA A 50 -6.06 2.56 4.98
C ALA A 50 -5.96 1.37 4.01
N ALA A 51 -7.05 0.64 3.83
CA ALA A 51 -7.13 -0.49 2.89
C ALA A 51 -7.51 -0.07 1.45
N ALA A 52 -7.80 1.21 1.20
CA ALA A 52 -8.33 1.72 -0.06
C ALA A 52 -9.65 1.05 -0.50
N SER A 53 -10.49 0.64 0.47
CA SER A 53 -11.74 -0.06 0.21
C SER A 53 -12.98 0.83 0.32
N GLY A 54 -12.84 2.07 0.80
CA GLY A 54 -13.94 2.99 1.04
C GLY A 54 -13.98 4.16 0.04
N PRO A 55 -15.10 4.90 -0.01
CA PRO A 55 -15.27 6.04 -0.91
C PRO A 55 -14.40 7.25 -0.53
N ASP A 56 -13.85 7.26 0.67
CA ASP A 56 -13.04 8.37 1.19
C ASP A 56 -11.59 8.36 0.68
N ASN A 57 -11.11 7.23 0.09
CA ASN A 57 -9.80 7.13 -0.54
C ASN A 57 -9.95 7.25 -2.06
N LEU A 58 -10.00 8.49 -2.57
CA LEU A 58 -10.19 8.78 -4.00
C LEU A 58 -9.05 8.29 -4.89
N ALA A 59 -7.86 8.17 -4.33
CA ALA A 59 -6.69 7.67 -5.06
C ALA A 59 -6.66 6.14 -5.16
N ALA A 60 -7.57 5.44 -4.48
CA ALA A 60 -7.61 3.98 -4.36
C ALA A 60 -6.23 3.36 -4.01
N THR A 61 -5.42 4.10 -3.23
CA THR A 61 -4.07 3.71 -2.84
C THR A 61 -4.08 3.30 -1.37
N PRO A 62 -3.78 2.03 -1.04
CA PRO A 62 -3.63 1.59 0.34
C PRO A 62 -2.50 2.33 1.06
N LEU A 63 -2.64 2.54 2.36
CA LEU A 63 -1.63 3.20 3.18
C LEU A 63 -0.24 2.53 3.05
N SER A 64 -0.20 1.20 2.99
CA SER A 64 1.03 0.45 2.78
C SER A 64 1.71 0.77 1.45
N ALA A 65 0.94 0.88 0.37
CA ALA A 65 1.46 1.28 -0.95
C ALA A 65 1.92 2.73 -0.94
N TRP A 66 1.18 3.63 -0.29
CA TRP A 66 1.57 5.03 -0.15
C TRP A 66 2.91 5.19 0.58
N VAL A 67 3.12 4.48 1.69
CA VAL A 67 4.40 4.48 2.42
C VAL A 67 5.54 3.96 1.54
N LEU A 68 5.32 2.88 0.77
CA LEU A 68 6.33 2.34 -0.12
C LEU A 68 6.67 3.29 -1.28
N ILE A 69 5.67 3.98 -1.85
CA ILE A 69 5.88 5.01 -2.88
C ILE A 69 6.73 6.15 -2.33
N SER A 70 6.39 6.68 -1.15
CA SER A 70 7.16 7.75 -0.51
C SER A 70 8.62 7.33 -0.27
N ARG A 71 8.86 6.08 0.17
CA ARG A 71 10.21 5.56 0.35
C ARG A 71 10.97 5.39 -0.96
N LEU A 72 10.28 4.96 -2.01
CA LEU A 72 10.89 4.90 -3.34
C LEU A 72 11.28 6.30 -3.82
N GLU A 73 10.45 7.31 -3.63
CA GLU A 73 10.75 8.69 -3.99
C GLU A 73 12.01 9.21 -3.27
N ASP A 74 12.19 8.90 -1.97
CA ASP A 74 13.41 9.23 -1.23
C ASP A 74 14.66 8.58 -1.87
N VAL A 75 14.55 7.30 -2.25
CA VAL A 75 15.62 6.56 -2.93
C VAL A 75 15.93 7.16 -4.29
N LEU A 76 14.91 7.52 -5.07
CA LEU A 76 15.09 8.15 -6.38
C LEU A 76 15.72 9.54 -6.27
N ALA A 77 15.34 10.32 -5.26
CA ALA A 77 15.94 11.62 -4.99
C ALA A 77 17.44 11.50 -4.67
N ALA A 78 17.85 10.43 -3.96
CA ALA A 78 19.26 10.16 -3.68
C ALA A 78 20.01 9.56 -4.89
N ALA A 79 19.34 8.77 -5.73
CA ALA A 79 19.95 8.09 -6.90
C ALA A 79 20.14 9.03 -8.09
N ASN A 80 19.15 9.88 -8.40
CA ASN A 80 19.12 10.69 -9.60
C ASN A 80 20.34 11.62 -9.79
N PRO A 81 20.90 12.29 -8.77
CA PRO A 81 22.10 13.12 -8.96
C PRO A 81 23.32 12.32 -9.44
N ARG A 82 23.40 11.02 -9.08
CA ARG A 82 24.45 10.12 -9.55
C ARG A 82 24.19 9.68 -10.98
N LEU A 83 22.95 9.29 -11.26
CA LEU A 83 22.53 8.87 -12.60
C LEU A 83 22.70 10.00 -13.62
N GLU A 84 22.29 11.23 -13.29
CA GLU A 84 22.46 12.41 -14.11
C GLU A 84 23.94 12.65 -14.44
N ARG A 85 24.82 12.54 -13.44
CA ARG A 85 26.27 12.73 -13.65
C ARG A 85 26.87 11.67 -14.55
N ILE A 86 26.49 10.39 -14.38
CA ILE A 86 27.04 9.26 -15.16
C ILE A 86 26.48 9.28 -16.59
N SER A 87 25.21 9.61 -16.76
CA SER A 87 24.51 9.65 -18.06
C SER A 87 24.66 10.99 -18.79
N SER A 88 25.49 11.94 -18.25
CA SER A 88 25.64 13.29 -18.79
C SER A 88 24.30 14.03 -18.92
N GLY A 89 23.41 13.86 -17.96
CA GLY A 89 22.08 14.51 -17.91
C GLY A 89 21.00 13.79 -18.71
N ARG A 90 21.31 12.67 -19.35
CA ARG A 90 20.37 12.01 -20.25
C ARG A 90 19.22 11.29 -19.52
N TYR A 91 19.50 10.62 -18.40
CA TYR A 91 18.51 9.76 -17.74
C TYR A 91 18.13 10.26 -16.35
N GLN A 92 16.82 10.12 -16.07
CA GLN A 92 16.24 10.36 -14.75
C GLN A 92 15.27 9.24 -14.39
N LEU A 93 15.40 8.70 -13.20
CA LEU A 93 14.45 7.72 -12.64
C LEU A 93 13.25 8.44 -12.05
N VAL A 94 12.06 7.95 -12.35
CA VAL A 94 10.79 8.47 -11.81
C VAL A 94 9.90 7.34 -11.32
N ALA A 95 9.20 7.58 -10.21
CA ALA A 95 8.13 6.71 -9.78
C ALA A 95 6.90 6.97 -10.66
N VAL A 96 6.28 5.90 -11.14
CA VAL A 96 5.03 5.97 -11.91
C VAL A 96 3.98 5.08 -11.25
N PRO A 97 2.70 5.44 -11.33
CA PRO A 97 1.64 4.52 -10.93
C PRO A 97 1.76 3.22 -11.71
N ASP A 98 1.54 2.09 -11.05
CA ASP A 98 1.44 0.81 -11.74
C ASP A 98 0.22 0.85 -12.65
N ASP A 99 0.41 0.71 -13.95
CA ASP A 99 -0.63 0.79 -14.99
C ASP A 99 -1.60 -0.42 -14.99
N GLY A 100 -1.55 -1.24 -13.95
CA GLY A 100 -2.54 -2.29 -13.70
C GLY A 100 -2.49 -3.48 -14.66
N THR A 101 -1.47 -3.56 -15.54
CA THR A 101 -1.25 -4.71 -16.43
C THR A 101 -0.70 -5.93 -15.68
N SER A 102 -0.21 -5.73 -14.47
CA SER A 102 0.19 -6.78 -13.55
C SER A 102 -0.98 -7.19 -12.65
N SER A 103 -1.23 -8.49 -12.49
CA SER A 103 -2.28 -9.06 -11.64
C SER A 103 -2.12 -8.74 -10.14
N ARG A 104 -1.09 -8.01 -9.76
CA ARG A 104 -0.84 -7.44 -8.44
C ARG A 104 -0.83 -5.92 -8.55
N LYS A 105 -1.84 -5.29 -7.98
CA LYS A 105 -1.90 -3.84 -7.75
C LYS A 105 -0.83 -3.46 -6.71
N SER A 106 0.44 -3.39 -7.11
CA SER A 106 1.53 -3.07 -6.18
C SER A 106 1.77 -1.57 -6.02
N GLY A 107 1.20 -0.75 -6.89
CA GLY A 107 1.30 0.71 -6.81
C GLY A 107 2.70 1.29 -7.04
N LEU A 108 3.71 0.44 -7.27
CA LEU A 108 5.11 0.81 -7.43
C LEU A 108 5.59 0.48 -8.83
N GLY A 109 5.49 1.44 -9.73
CA GLY A 109 6.13 1.42 -11.03
C GLY A 109 7.39 2.27 -11.03
N LEU A 110 8.41 1.84 -11.79
CA LEU A 110 9.63 2.59 -12.05
C LEU A 110 9.72 2.84 -13.55
N ALA A 111 9.96 4.10 -13.93
CA ALA A 111 10.21 4.49 -15.29
C ALA A 111 11.48 5.33 -15.41
N ILE A 112 11.96 5.49 -16.63
CA ILE A 112 13.08 6.33 -16.96
C ILE A 112 12.61 7.42 -17.92
N VAL A 113 12.91 8.65 -17.58
CA VAL A 113 12.83 9.78 -18.49
C VAL A 113 14.16 9.86 -19.26
N ASP A 114 14.09 9.77 -20.57
CA ASP A 114 15.21 10.01 -21.49
C ASP A 114 15.10 11.44 -22.02
N HIS A 115 15.93 12.33 -21.51
CA HIS A 115 15.89 13.76 -21.85
C HIS A 115 16.32 14.06 -23.30
N ASP A 116 17.09 13.16 -23.94
CA ASP A 116 17.45 13.33 -25.35
C ASP A 116 16.29 13.09 -26.29
N THR A 117 15.37 12.19 -25.89
CA THR A 117 14.19 11.85 -26.70
C THR A 117 12.88 12.42 -26.13
N GLU A 118 12.94 13.08 -24.98
CA GLU A 118 11.79 13.59 -24.21
C GLU A 118 10.74 12.50 -23.94
N ALA A 119 11.17 11.24 -23.85
CA ALA A 119 10.29 10.09 -23.69
C ALA A 119 10.44 9.42 -22.32
N THR A 120 9.31 9.06 -21.73
CA THR A 120 9.27 8.18 -20.55
C THR A 120 9.14 6.74 -21.02
N ARG A 121 10.04 5.86 -20.59
CA ARG A 121 10.10 4.47 -21.02
C ARG A 121 10.37 3.51 -19.86
N SER A 122 10.08 2.23 -20.10
CA SER A 122 10.38 1.17 -19.13
C SER A 122 11.91 1.00 -18.97
N PRO A 123 12.41 0.77 -17.75
CA PRO A 123 13.81 0.44 -17.51
C PRO A 123 14.29 -0.81 -18.30
N ARG A 124 13.36 -1.68 -18.68
CA ARG A 124 13.65 -2.89 -19.48
C ARG A 124 14.13 -2.58 -20.90
N THR A 125 13.99 -1.35 -21.37
CA THR A 125 14.40 -0.92 -22.71
C THR A 125 15.83 -0.37 -22.75
N LEU A 126 16.50 -0.32 -21.61
CA LEU A 126 17.89 0.10 -21.49
C LEU A 126 18.84 -0.94 -22.06
N SER A 127 19.96 -0.48 -22.64
CA SER A 127 21.10 -1.35 -22.98
C SER A 127 21.76 -1.94 -21.73
N GLY A 128 22.63 -2.92 -21.90
CA GLY A 128 23.34 -3.54 -20.78
C GLY A 128 24.13 -2.54 -19.94
N GLY A 129 24.89 -1.66 -20.57
CA GLY A 129 25.66 -0.60 -19.91
C GLY A 129 24.76 0.42 -19.19
N GLU A 130 23.67 0.85 -19.86
CA GLU A 130 22.68 1.77 -19.27
C GLU A 130 21.99 1.15 -18.06
N THR A 131 21.63 -0.13 -18.13
CA THR A 131 21.06 -0.90 -17.02
C THR A 131 22.02 -0.97 -15.85
N PHE A 132 23.30 -1.22 -16.12
CA PHE A 132 24.34 -1.34 -15.09
C PHE A 132 24.48 -0.04 -14.29
N TYR A 133 24.75 1.09 -14.93
CA TYR A 133 24.96 2.32 -14.18
C TYR A 133 23.67 2.87 -13.56
N THR A 134 22.51 2.61 -14.15
CA THR A 134 21.21 2.96 -13.55
C THR A 134 20.97 2.14 -12.29
N SER A 135 21.23 0.83 -12.32
CA SER A 135 21.11 -0.05 -11.16
C SER A 135 22.10 0.32 -10.07
N LEU A 136 23.32 0.69 -10.45
CA LEU A 136 24.33 1.16 -9.50
C LEU A 136 23.91 2.45 -8.81
N ALA A 137 23.40 3.44 -9.56
CA ALA A 137 22.90 4.69 -8.99
C ALA A 137 21.75 4.43 -8.01
N LEU A 138 20.83 3.53 -8.38
CA LEU A 138 19.70 3.15 -7.52
C LEU A 138 20.16 2.45 -6.24
N ALA A 139 21.12 1.51 -6.35
CA ALA A 139 21.66 0.79 -5.19
C ALA A 139 22.38 1.74 -4.22
N LEU A 140 23.13 2.71 -4.73
CA LEU A 140 23.78 3.74 -3.91
C LEU A 140 22.77 4.69 -3.26
N GLY A 141 21.71 5.06 -4.00
CA GLY A 141 20.62 5.87 -3.43
C GLY A 141 19.88 5.15 -2.30
N LEU A 142 19.61 3.85 -2.49
CA LEU A 142 19.01 3.02 -1.44
C LEU A 142 19.93 2.93 -0.21
N ALA A 143 21.24 2.74 -0.41
CA ALA A 143 22.21 2.68 0.67
C ALA A 143 22.24 3.98 1.50
N ASP A 144 22.14 5.14 0.84
CA ASP A 144 22.09 6.44 1.53
C ASP A 144 20.83 6.57 2.40
N VAL A 145 19.66 6.22 1.86
CA VAL A 145 18.39 6.29 2.59
C VAL A 145 18.40 5.35 3.80
N VAL A 146 18.83 4.10 3.61
CA VAL A 146 18.94 3.12 4.71
C VAL A 146 19.94 3.60 5.77
N THR A 147 21.07 4.15 5.38
CA THR A 147 22.07 4.70 6.30
C THR A 147 21.51 5.87 7.13
N ALA A 148 20.77 6.78 6.49
CA ALA A 148 20.15 7.91 7.16
C ALA A 148 19.10 7.46 8.19
N GLU A 149 18.32 6.42 7.88
CA GLU A 149 17.29 5.87 8.78
C GLU A 149 17.86 5.01 9.91
N ALA A 150 18.92 4.25 9.67
CA ALA A 150 19.54 3.36 10.66
C ALA A 150 20.37 4.10 11.73
N GLY A 151 20.26 5.43 11.84
CA GLY A 151 20.99 6.21 12.83
C GLY A 151 22.48 6.37 12.51
N GLY A 152 22.86 6.29 11.22
CA GLY A 152 24.22 6.60 10.77
C GLY A 152 25.18 5.41 10.75
N VAL A 153 24.69 4.18 10.63
CA VAL A 153 25.55 3.03 10.28
C VAL A 153 25.97 3.21 8.82
N GLU A 154 27.11 3.87 8.63
CA GLU A 154 27.67 4.21 7.33
C GLU A 154 28.08 2.93 6.55
N LEU A 155 27.45 2.68 5.40
CA LEU A 155 27.92 1.66 4.47
C LEU A 155 29.19 2.18 3.76
N ARG A 156 30.36 1.84 4.31
CA ARG A 156 31.66 2.35 3.81
C ARG A 156 32.19 1.62 2.60
N THR A 157 31.68 0.43 2.30
CA THR A 157 32.22 -0.42 1.25
C THR A 157 31.10 -1.13 0.53
N MET A 158 31.11 -1.08 -0.79
CA MET A 158 30.25 -1.84 -1.68
C MET A 158 31.11 -2.69 -2.60
N PHE A 159 30.79 -3.97 -2.72
CA PHE A 159 31.44 -4.89 -3.67
C PHE A 159 30.57 -4.97 -4.92
N ILE A 160 31.19 -4.72 -6.08
CA ILE A 160 30.54 -4.85 -7.38
C ILE A 160 31.18 -6.07 -8.07
N ASP A 161 30.37 -7.11 -8.30
CA ASP A 161 30.81 -8.31 -9.00
C ASP A 161 30.43 -8.20 -10.49
N GLU A 162 31.41 -8.34 -11.39
CA GLU A 162 31.27 -8.36 -12.86
C GLU A 162 30.51 -7.20 -13.52
N GLY A 163 30.29 -6.08 -12.81
CA GLY A 163 29.46 -4.96 -13.31
C GLY A 163 30.01 -4.26 -14.57
N PHE A 164 31.30 -4.38 -14.84
CA PHE A 164 31.97 -3.65 -15.94
C PHE A 164 32.04 -4.44 -17.25
N GLY A 165 31.74 -5.75 -17.25
CA GLY A 165 31.78 -6.61 -18.43
C GLY A 165 30.75 -6.28 -19.51
N SER A 166 29.69 -5.51 -19.16
CA SER A 166 28.63 -5.06 -20.08
C SER A 166 28.86 -3.67 -20.66
N LEU A 167 29.92 -2.97 -20.25
CA LEU A 167 30.29 -1.68 -20.81
C LEU A 167 31.11 -1.94 -22.09
N ASP A 168 30.46 -1.73 -23.24
CA ASP A 168 31.15 -1.77 -24.52
C ASP A 168 32.29 -0.75 -24.52
N SER A 169 33.47 -1.18 -24.98
CA SER A 169 34.71 -0.39 -25.08
C SER A 169 34.69 0.65 -26.21
N HIS A 170 33.52 1.05 -26.67
CA HIS A 170 33.29 2.04 -27.72
C HIS A 170 32.54 3.24 -27.21
N THR A 171 33.26 4.08 -26.48
CA THR A 171 32.92 5.51 -26.34
C THR A 171 34.21 6.31 -26.26
#